data_324cec940ebd7ea11315cdd24db90b13
#
_entry.id   324cec940ebd7ea11315cdd24db90b13
#
_cell.length_a   1.000
_cell.length_b   1.000
_cell.length_c   1.000
_cell.angle_alpha   90.00
_cell.angle_beta   90.00
_cell.angle_gamma   90.00
#
_symmetry.space_group_name_H-M   'P 1'
#
loop_
_entity.id
_entity.type
_entity.pdbx_description
1 polymer ?
#
loop_
_entity_poly.entity_id
_entity_poly.type
_entity_poly.pdbx_seq_one_letter_code
_entity_poly.pdbx_strand_id
1 'polypeptide(L)'
;MEPLPGALVANVGDVIEVLTNGRYKSIEHRAVVNATQERVSVAAFHSARFDAGTYGPIQEIMRPGEAPLYRTIAVEDYVKLLLSNKLQGKSSTIDAMKIN
;
A
#
# COMPACT_ATOMS: atom_id res chain seq x y z
N MET A 1 -6.34 -16.43 -6.91
CA MET A 1 -7.19 -15.65 -7.85
C MET A 1 -6.97 -16.19 -9.25
N GLU A 2 -8.02 -16.51 -9.95
CA GLU A 2 -7.94 -16.93 -11.35
C GLU A 2 -8.06 -15.71 -12.27
N PRO A 3 -7.15 -15.55 -13.24
CA PRO A 3 -7.19 -14.43 -14.16
C PRO A 3 -8.38 -14.56 -15.13
N LEU A 4 -9.05 -13.45 -15.41
CA LEU A 4 -10.05 -13.35 -16.46
C LEU A 4 -9.40 -12.84 -17.74
N PRO A 5 -9.63 -13.46 -18.91
CA PRO A 5 -9.05 -12.99 -20.19
C PRO A 5 -9.40 -11.52 -20.46
N GLY A 6 -8.38 -10.70 -20.78
CA GLY A 6 -8.54 -9.28 -21.08
C GLY A 6 -8.80 -8.37 -19.88
N ALA A 7 -8.83 -8.90 -18.67
CA ALA A 7 -9.06 -8.12 -17.46
C ALA A 7 -7.75 -7.65 -16.82
N LEU A 8 -7.84 -6.53 -16.12
CA LEU A 8 -6.80 -6.04 -15.21
C LEU A 8 -7.12 -6.47 -13.78
N VAL A 9 -6.10 -6.75 -13.00
CA VAL A 9 -6.23 -6.99 -11.56
C VAL A 9 -5.83 -5.71 -10.82
N ALA A 10 -6.72 -5.21 -9.98
CA ALA A 10 -6.44 -4.08 -9.11
C ALA A 10 -6.37 -4.54 -7.66
N ASN A 11 -5.29 -4.20 -6.98
CA ASN A 11 -5.09 -4.50 -5.56
C ASN A 11 -4.98 -3.20 -4.77
N VAL A 12 -5.62 -3.18 -3.61
CA VAL A 12 -5.42 -2.10 -2.64
C VAL A 12 -4.02 -2.21 -2.06
N GLY A 13 -3.22 -1.15 -2.21
CA GLY A 13 -1.88 -1.08 -1.63
C GLY A 13 -1.88 -0.38 -0.25
N ASP A 14 -0.73 -0.43 0.43
CA ASP A 14 -0.56 0.11 1.78
C ASP A 14 -0.93 1.60 1.87
N VAL A 15 -0.61 2.39 0.84
CA VAL A 15 -0.96 3.81 0.80
C VAL A 15 -2.47 4.02 0.87
N ILE A 16 -3.26 3.25 0.13
CA ILE A 16 -4.73 3.34 0.18
C ILE A 16 -5.26 2.94 1.56
N GLU A 17 -4.68 1.94 2.20
CA GLU A 17 -5.04 1.58 3.57
C GLU A 17 -4.78 2.76 4.53
N VAL A 18 -3.63 3.41 4.43
CA VAL A 18 -3.29 4.58 5.24
C VAL A 18 -4.23 5.76 4.97
N LEU A 19 -4.42 6.13 3.69
CA LEU A 19 -5.28 7.25 3.28
C LEU A 19 -6.73 7.07 3.75
N THR A 20 -7.24 5.86 3.73
CA THR A 20 -8.61 5.53 4.14
C THR A 20 -8.74 5.19 5.62
N ASN A 21 -7.70 5.42 6.39
CA ASN A 21 -7.67 5.10 7.82
C ASN A 21 -8.07 3.65 8.12
N GLY A 22 -7.60 2.73 7.28
CA GLY A 22 -7.82 1.29 7.43
C GLY A 22 -9.15 0.76 6.91
N ARG A 23 -9.99 1.57 6.23
CA ARG A 23 -11.25 1.08 5.63
C ARG A 23 -11.02 0.09 4.52
N TYR A 24 -10.05 0.35 3.65
CA TYR A 24 -9.63 -0.57 2.61
C TYR A 24 -8.30 -1.19 2.99
N LYS A 25 -8.30 -2.50 3.18
CA LYS A 25 -7.12 -3.22 3.63
C LYS A 25 -6.21 -3.62 2.49
N SER A 26 -4.93 -3.42 2.69
CA SER A 26 -3.88 -3.95 1.83
C SER A 26 -3.58 -5.39 2.23
N ILE A 27 -3.96 -6.32 1.38
CA ILE A 27 -3.79 -7.76 1.64
C ILE A 27 -2.40 -8.21 1.22
N GLU A 28 -1.71 -8.88 2.10
CA GLU A 28 -0.45 -9.52 1.78
C GLU A 28 -0.67 -10.63 0.76
N HIS A 29 0.13 -10.62 -0.29
CA HIS A 29 0.03 -11.57 -1.39
C HIS A 29 1.42 -11.83 -2.00
N ARG A 30 1.51 -12.88 -2.76
CA ARG A 30 2.73 -13.25 -3.49
C ARG A 30 2.42 -13.83 -4.85
N ALA A 31 3.35 -13.72 -5.78
CA ALA A 31 3.34 -14.50 -6.99
C ALA A 31 3.94 -15.87 -6.70
N VAL A 32 3.24 -16.93 -7.09
CA VAL A 32 3.74 -18.30 -6.95
C VAL A 32 4.39 -18.74 -8.24
N VAL A 33 5.43 -19.57 -8.11
CA VAL A 33 6.07 -20.19 -9.27
C VAL A 33 5.15 -21.25 -9.88
N ASN A 34 5.24 -21.39 -11.20
CA ASN A 34 4.55 -22.45 -11.95
C ASN A 34 5.61 -23.36 -12.57
N ALA A 35 5.49 -24.67 -12.34
CA ALA A 35 6.47 -25.66 -12.79
C ALA A 35 6.43 -25.92 -14.30
N THR A 36 5.33 -25.57 -14.99
CA THR A 36 5.08 -25.97 -16.37
C THR A 36 4.93 -24.80 -17.35
N GLN A 37 4.69 -23.59 -16.86
CA GLN A 37 4.45 -22.41 -17.70
C GLN A 37 5.19 -21.18 -17.20
N GLU A 38 5.78 -20.46 -18.15
CA GLU A 38 6.31 -19.12 -17.91
C GLU A 38 5.22 -18.07 -18.07
N ARG A 39 5.36 -16.99 -17.32
CA ARG A 39 4.44 -15.87 -17.36
C ARG A 39 5.17 -14.57 -17.05
N VAL A 40 4.87 -13.55 -17.81
CA VAL A 40 5.30 -12.18 -17.51
C VAL A 40 4.11 -11.41 -16.96
N SER A 41 4.34 -10.67 -15.90
CA SER A 41 3.36 -9.74 -15.36
C SER A 41 3.96 -8.35 -15.19
N VAL A 42 3.14 -7.33 -15.36
CA VAL A 42 3.53 -5.93 -15.18
C VAL A 42 2.65 -5.34 -14.09
N ALA A 43 3.28 -4.82 -13.05
CA ALA A 43 2.60 -4.12 -11.97
C ALA A 43 2.85 -2.61 -12.09
N ALA A 44 1.78 -1.83 -12.19
CA ALA A 44 1.83 -0.37 -12.16
C ALA A 44 1.47 0.13 -10.78
N PHE A 45 2.36 0.92 -10.17
CA PHE A 45 2.14 1.54 -8.87
C PHE A 45 1.90 3.03 -9.05
N HIS A 46 0.80 3.53 -8.50
CA HIS A 46 0.52 4.95 -8.44
C HIS A 46 1.12 5.53 -7.16
N SER A 47 1.85 6.63 -7.29
CA SER A 47 2.39 7.34 -6.13
C SER A 47 2.17 8.85 -6.28
N ALA A 48 2.11 9.53 -5.13
CA ALA A 48 2.10 10.98 -5.12
C ALA A 48 3.47 11.55 -5.53
N ARG A 49 3.50 12.86 -5.80
CA ARG A 49 4.75 13.56 -6.09
C ARG A 49 5.74 13.36 -4.93
N PHE A 50 6.96 13.06 -5.27
CA PHE A 50 8.02 12.78 -4.31
C PHE A 50 8.42 14.02 -3.49
N ASP A 51 8.41 15.17 -4.14
CA ASP A 51 8.89 16.45 -3.61
C ASP A 51 7.81 17.29 -2.92
N ALA A 52 6.56 16.84 -2.95
CA ALA A 52 5.45 17.59 -2.37
C ALA A 52 4.29 16.67 -2.02
N GLY A 53 3.89 16.68 -0.79
CA GLY A 53 2.75 15.90 -0.32
C GLY A 53 3.08 15.00 0.86
N THR A 54 2.03 14.47 1.43
CA THR A 54 2.10 13.59 2.59
C THR A 54 1.20 12.37 2.38
N TYR A 55 1.54 11.28 3.04
CA TYR A 55 0.66 10.13 3.22
C TYR A 55 0.19 10.09 4.67
N GLY A 56 -1.10 10.02 4.84
CA GLY A 56 -1.78 9.95 6.13
C GLY A 56 -3.29 9.87 5.92
N PRO A 57 -4.07 9.62 6.96
CA PRO A 57 -5.53 9.58 6.84
C PRO A 57 -6.09 10.89 6.29
N ILE A 58 -6.96 10.78 5.28
CA ILE A 58 -7.63 11.92 4.66
C ILE A 58 -8.75 12.38 5.59
N GLN A 59 -8.64 13.58 6.12
CA GLN A 59 -9.59 14.11 7.11
C GLN A 59 -11.02 14.19 6.57
N GLU A 60 -11.19 14.56 5.31
CA GLU A 60 -12.48 14.76 4.65
C GLU A 60 -13.31 13.47 4.53
N ILE A 61 -12.67 12.31 4.58
CA ILE A 61 -13.38 11.02 4.51
C ILE A 61 -13.48 10.32 5.87
N MET A 62 -12.86 10.88 6.91
CA MET A 62 -12.99 10.36 8.27
C MET A 62 -14.36 10.73 8.86
N ARG A 63 -14.90 9.84 9.67
CA ARG A 63 -16.16 10.11 10.39
C ARG A 63 -15.92 11.11 11.52
N PRO A 64 -16.93 11.91 11.91
CA PRO A 64 -16.82 12.75 13.11
C PRO A 64 -16.42 11.94 14.33
N GLY A 65 -15.38 12.38 15.04
CA GLY A 65 -14.87 11.69 16.23
C GLY A 65 -14.00 10.45 15.97
N GLU A 66 -13.77 10.11 14.69
CA GLU A 66 -12.87 9.01 14.33
C GLU A 66 -11.41 9.38 14.60
N ALA A 67 -10.71 8.55 15.36
CA ALA A 67 -9.28 8.75 15.61
C ALA A 67 -8.42 8.22 14.46
N PRO A 68 -7.33 8.90 14.10
CA PRO A 68 -6.40 8.39 13.11
C PRO A 68 -5.70 7.13 13.62
N LEU A 69 -5.62 6.10 12.79
CA LEU A 69 -4.90 4.85 13.06
C LEU A 69 -3.47 4.88 12.52
N TYR A 70 -3.19 5.79 11.62
CA TYR A 70 -1.90 5.91 10.93
C TYR A 70 -1.34 7.32 11.08
N ARG A 71 0.00 7.39 11.07
CA ARG A 71 0.72 8.66 11.07
C ARG A 71 0.62 9.34 9.72
N THR A 72 0.80 10.66 9.71
CA THR A 72 1.01 11.44 8.50
C THR A 72 2.49 11.74 8.36
N ILE A 73 3.09 11.34 7.25
CA ILE A 73 4.50 11.58 6.94
C ILE A 73 4.66 12.10 5.52
N ALA A 74 5.78 12.75 5.24
CA ALA A 74 6.11 13.17 3.90
C ALA A 74 6.26 11.95 2.96
N VAL A 75 5.87 12.11 1.70
CA VAL A 75 6.01 11.04 0.69
C VAL A 75 7.46 10.57 0.59
N GLU A 76 8.41 11.49 0.62
CA GLU A 76 9.84 11.17 0.63
C GLU A 76 10.24 10.25 1.80
N ASP A 77 9.76 10.54 2.99
CA ASP A 77 10.06 9.74 4.19
C ASP A 77 9.40 8.36 4.11
N TYR A 78 8.19 8.29 3.56
CA TYR A 78 7.54 7.00 3.30
C TYR A 78 8.35 6.13 2.34
N VAL A 79 8.89 6.72 1.26
CA VAL A 79 9.72 5.99 0.29
C VAL A 79 11.01 5.50 0.94
N LYS A 80 11.66 6.33 1.76
CA LYS A 80 12.84 5.92 2.54
C LYS A 80 12.53 4.74 3.46
N LEU A 81 11.39 4.81 4.15
CA LEU A 81 10.92 3.73 5.03
C LEU A 81 10.67 2.43 4.25
N LEU A 82 9.98 2.53 3.11
CA LEU A 82 9.70 1.40 2.22
C LEU A 82 10.99 0.72 1.75
N LEU A 83 11.97 1.49 1.31
CA LEU A 83 13.25 0.96 0.83
C LEU A 83 14.08 0.34 1.96
N SER A 84 14.09 0.94 3.15
CA SER A 84 14.82 0.42 4.30
C SER A 84 14.23 -0.90 4.82
N ASN A 85 12.91 -1.07 4.70
CA ASN A 85 12.20 -2.26 5.18
C ASN A 85 12.01 -3.35 4.12
N LYS A 86 12.52 -3.12 2.91
CA LYS A 86 12.32 -4.03 1.77
C LYS A 86 12.73 -5.48 2.03
N LEU A 87 13.73 -5.69 2.90
CA LEU A 87 14.21 -7.02 3.27
C LEU A 87 13.45 -7.66 4.44
N GLN A 88 12.58 -6.92 5.12
CA GLN A 88 11.87 -7.38 6.31
C GLN A 88 10.42 -7.80 6.03
N GLY A 89 9.97 -7.65 4.79
CA GLY A 89 8.63 -8.00 4.37
C GLY A 89 7.64 -6.84 4.47
N LYS A 90 6.44 -7.06 3.93
CA LYS A 90 5.39 -6.05 3.78
C LYS A 90 4.89 -5.50 5.12
N SER A 91 4.71 -6.36 6.11
CA SER A 91 4.12 -6.00 7.40
C SER A 91 4.92 -4.92 8.12
N SER A 92 6.23 -4.88 7.93
CA SER A 92 7.08 -3.91 8.62
C SER A 92 6.86 -2.46 8.17
N THR A 93 6.49 -2.21 6.91
CA THR A 93 6.23 -0.85 6.42
C THR A 93 4.89 -0.33 6.90
N ILE A 94 3.83 -1.10 6.73
CA ILE A 94 2.49 -0.67 7.18
C ILE A 94 2.42 -0.57 8.71
N ASP A 95 3.09 -1.46 9.43
CA ASP A 95 3.14 -1.41 10.88
C ASP A 95 3.90 -0.18 11.40
N ALA A 96 4.95 0.24 10.71
CA ALA A 96 5.66 1.46 11.05
C ALA A 96 4.83 2.74 10.84
N MET A 97 3.78 2.68 10.01
CA MET A 97 2.83 3.77 9.81
C MET A 97 1.74 3.83 10.89
N LYS A 98 1.51 2.75 11.63
CA LYS A 98 0.47 2.72 12.67
C LYS A 98 0.82 3.61 13.85
N ILE A 99 -0.20 4.25 14.41
CA ILE A 99 -0.14 4.95 15.70
C ILE A 99 -0.39 3.91 16.79
N ASN A 100 0.50 3.89 17.75
CA ASN A 100 0.37 3.00 18.92
C ASN A 100 -0.45 3.64 20.03
#